data_1c68fbde03ab682cacd3a29db2ed4b2d
#
_entry.id   1c68fbde03ab682cacd3a29db2ed4b2d
#
_cell.length_a   1.000
_cell.length_b   1.000
_cell.length_c   1.000
_cell.angle_alpha   90.00
_cell.angle_beta   90.00
_cell.angle_gamma   90.00
#
_symmetry.space_group_name_H-M   'P 1'
#
loop_
_entity.id
_entity.type
_entity.pdbx_description
1 polymer ?
#
loop_
_entity_poly.entity_id
_entity_poly.type
_entity_poly.pdbx_seq_one_letter_code
_entity_poly.pdbx_strand_id
1 'polypeptide(L)'
;KDSGTDMAAFGEFMNIVNNKSPDFDLMPGSASVFSSGFLLGAEACVAGTSMVFPDIVVALYDALSNGDLEKIRELQLKIIKVRGYQSIKPLRPAVSYDLLKIKGVDVGVPRKPWYQLSKKECSDLREKLKNSGLI
;
A
#
# COMPACT_ATOMS: atom_id res chain seq x y z
N LYS A 1 -3.76 -14.21 0.78
CA LYS A 1 -3.03 -12.95 0.52
C LYS A 1 -1.60 -13.25 0.10
N ASP A 2 -1.22 -12.83 -1.07
CA ASP A 2 0.16 -12.87 -1.53
C ASP A 2 0.87 -11.54 -1.23
N SER A 3 1.92 -11.57 -0.40
CA SER A 3 2.71 -10.39 -0.03
C SER A 3 3.89 -10.11 -0.97
N GLY A 4 4.07 -10.93 -2.00
CA GLY A 4 5.01 -10.71 -3.08
C GLY A 4 4.65 -9.49 -3.94
N THR A 5 5.53 -9.17 -4.86
CA THR A 5 5.30 -8.15 -5.89
C THR A 5 5.61 -8.69 -7.28
N ASP A 6 5.86 -9.99 -7.37
CA ASP A 6 6.04 -10.71 -8.63
C ASP A 6 4.66 -11.01 -9.24
N MET A 7 4.29 -10.21 -10.23
CA MET A 7 2.98 -10.34 -10.87
C MET A 7 2.90 -11.51 -11.85
N ALA A 8 4.03 -12.06 -12.30
CA ALA A 8 4.03 -13.31 -13.07
C ALA A 8 3.66 -14.48 -12.16
N ALA A 9 4.30 -14.62 -11.00
CA ALA A 9 3.95 -15.64 -10.00
C ALA A 9 2.50 -15.47 -9.51
N PHE A 10 2.04 -14.23 -9.29
CA PHE A 10 0.65 -13.96 -8.93
C PHE A 10 -0.32 -14.45 -10.00
N GLY A 11 0.00 -14.23 -11.29
CA GLY A 11 -0.79 -14.73 -12.42
C GLY A 11 -0.86 -16.25 -12.47
N GLU A 12 0.24 -16.97 -12.15
CA GLU A 12 0.23 -18.42 -12.02
C GLU A 12 -0.69 -18.89 -10.88
N PHE A 13 -0.68 -18.21 -9.73
CA PHE A 13 -1.62 -18.49 -8.63
C PHE A 13 -3.07 -18.27 -9.05
N MET A 14 -3.37 -17.16 -9.75
CA MET A 14 -4.71 -16.89 -10.27
C MET A 14 -5.17 -17.99 -11.24
N ASN A 15 -4.31 -18.46 -12.13
CA ASN A 15 -4.62 -19.59 -13.00
C ASN A 15 -4.98 -20.87 -12.22
N ILE A 16 -4.24 -21.16 -11.15
CA ILE A 16 -4.52 -22.33 -10.29
C ILE A 16 -5.87 -22.15 -9.59
N VAL A 17 -6.13 -20.97 -9.02
CA VAL A 17 -7.38 -20.66 -8.33
C VAL A 17 -8.57 -20.81 -9.29
N ASN A 18 -8.53 -20.15 -10.43
CA ASN A 18 -9.62 -20.19 -11.41
C ASN A 18 -9.94 -21.61 -11.91
N ASN A 19 -8.92 -22.48 -12.01
CA ASN A 19 -9.11 -23.85 -12.52
C ASN A 19 -9.48 -24.87 -11.46
N LYS A 20 -9.04 -24.69 -10.19
CA LYS A 20 -9.18 -25.70 -9.14
C LYS A 20 -10.05 -25.31 -7.96
N SER A 21 -10.22 -24.01 -7.74
CA SER A 21 -10.93 -23.48 -6.57
C SER A 21 -11.52 -22.10 -6.88
N PRO A 22 -12.50 -22.01 -7.78
CA PRO A 22 -13.04 -20.72 -8.25
C PRO A 22 -13.68 -19.89 -7.12
N ASP A 23 -14.05 -20.49 -6.01
CA ASP A 23 -14.59 -19.81 -4.83
C ASP A 23 -13.50 -19.28 -3.87
N PHE A 24 -12.21 -19.40 -4.27
CA PHE A 24 -11.09 -18.95 -3.44
C PHE A 24 -10.61 -17.55 -3.85
N ASP A 25 -10.72 -16.59 -2.94
CA ASP A 25 -10.25 -15.23 -3.17
C ASP A 25 -8.73 -15.12 -3.03
N LEU A 26 -8.06 -14.72 -4.10
CA LEU A 26 -6.63 -14.41 -4.09
C LEU A 26 -6.43 -12.89 -4.16
N MET A 27 -5.69 -12.33 -3.19
CA MET A 27 -5.51 -10.89 -3.05
C MET A 27 -4.04 -10.50 -3.00
N PRO A 28 -3.61 -9.43 -3.71
CA PRO A 28 -2.28 -8.88 -3.53
C PRO A 28 -2.13 -8.23 -2.15
N GLY A 29 -1.00 -8.45 -1.51
CA GLY A 29 -0.64 -7.93 -0.19
C GLY A 29 0.09 -6.59 -0.24
N SER A 30 0.21 -6.00 -1.41
CA SER A 30 0.89 -4.72 -1.63
C SER A 30 0.09 -3.82 -2.56
N ALA A 31 -0.26 -2.62 -2.08
CA ALA A 31 -0.92 -1.62 -2.92
C ALA A 31 -0.08 -1.18 -4.13
N SER A 32 1.25 -1.37 -4.11
CA SER A 32 2.10 -1.00 -5.25
C SER A 32 1.85 -1.84 -6.51
N VAL A 33 1.20 -2.99 -6.38
CA VAL A 33 0.85 -3.91 -7.48
C VAL A 33 -0.66 -4.15 -7.57
N PHE A 34 -1.46 -3.30 -6.91
CA PHE A 34 -2.89 -3.52 -6.84
C PHE A 34 -3.56 -3.47 -8.22
N SER A 35 -3.24 -2.46 -9.05
CA SER A 35 -3.80 -2.37 -10.40
C SER A 35 -3.48 -3.61 -11.24
N SER A 36 -2.24 -4.11 -11.15
CA SER A 36 -1.85 -5.33 -11.87
C SER A 36 -2.59 -6.56 -11.37
N GLY A 37 -2.72 -6.70 -10.04
CA GLY A 37 -3.48 -7.79 -9.43
C GLY A 37 -4.95 -7.75 -9.79
N PHE A 38 -5.55 -6.56 -9.82
CA PHE A 38 -6.94 -6.35 -10.23
C PHE A 38 -7.18 -6.77 -11.68
N LEU A 39 -6.27 -6.41 -12.60
CA LEU A 39 -6.33 -6.83 -14.00
C LEU A 39 -6.17 -8.34 -14.18
N LEU A 40 -5.54 -9.02 -13.25
CA LEU A 40 -5.43 -10.49 -13.22
C LEU A 40 -6.63 -11.17 -12.53
N GLY A 41 -7.61 -10.40 -12.05
CA GLY A 41 -8.84 -10.92 -11.46
C GLY A 41 -8.93 -10.84 -9.93
N ALA A 42 -8.01 -10.17 -9.25
CA ALA A 42 -8.15 -9.93 -7.81
C ALA A 42 -9.20 -8.85 -7.55
N GLU A 43 -10.16 -9.11 -6.68
CA GLU A 43 -11.24 -8.19 -6.35
C GLU A 43 -10.92 -7.25 -5.17
N ALA A 44 -9.81 -7.48 -4.47
CA ALA A 44 -9.42 -6.70 -3.30
C ALA A 44 -7.90 -6.66 -3.13
N CYS A 45 -7.43 -5.84 -2.19
CA CYS A 45 -6.02 -5.74 -1.80
C CYS A 45 -5.89 -5.62 -0.28
N VAL A 46 -4.99 -6.37 0.33
CA VAL A 46 -4.68 -6.27 1.78
C VAL A 46 -3.31 -5.66 1.96
N ALA A 47 -3.22 -4.34 1.95
CA ALA A 47 -1.95 -3.62 1.92
C ALA A 47 -1.70 -2.76 3.16
N GLY A 48 -0.47 -2.76 3.67
CA GLY A 48 -0.06 -1.89 4.77
C GLY A 48 -0.13 -0.39 4.46
N THR A 49 -0.16 -0.01 3.18
CA THR A 49 -0.34 1.39 2.76
C THR A 49 -1.72 1.92 3.14
N SER A 50 -2.77 1.09 3.08
CA SER A 50 -4.14 1.49 3.43
C SER A 50 -4.31 1.82 4.92
N MET A 51 -3.42 1.37 5.78
CA MET A 51 -3.44 1.73 7.21
C MET A 51 -3.17 3.22 7.43
N VAL A 52 -2.33 3.84 6.60
CA VAL A 52 -1.93 5.25 6.74
C VAL A 52 -2.63 6.16 5.71
N PHE A 53 -2.87 5.64 4.52
CA PHE A 53 -3.44 6.36 3.38
C PHE A 53 -4.62 5.58 2.77
N PRO A 54 -5.68 5.31 3.56
CA PRO A 54 -6.85 4.57 3.07
C PRO A 54 -7.55 5.28 1.93
N ASP A 55 -7.64 6.60 1.99
CA ASP A 55 -8.26 7.47 0.99
C ASP A 55 -7.71 7.24 -0.43
N ILE A 56 -6.38 7.13 -0.56
CA ILE A 56 -5.73 6.92 -1.85
C ILE A 56 -5.97 5.48 -2.36
N VAL A 57 -5.95 4.50 -1.46
CA VAL A 57 -6.14 3.08 -1.84
C VAL A 57 -7.60 2.81 -2.22
N VAL A 58 -8.55 3.41 -1.51
CA VAL A 58 -9.98 3.33 -1.85
C VAL A 58 -10.25 4.02 -3.19
N ALA A 59 -9.72 5.24 -3.39
CA ALA A 59 -9.86 5.93 -4.67
C ALA A 59 -9.29 5.13 -5.85
N LEU A 60 -8.19 4.39 -5.64
CA LEU A 60 -7.65 3.49 -6.66
C LEU A 60 -8.60 2.32 -6.92
N TYR A 61 -9.19 1.73 -5.89
CA TYR A 61 -10.19 0.67 -6.05
C TYR A 61 -11.39 1.15 -6.87
N ASP A 62 -11.92 2.33 -6.54
CA ASP A 62 -13.06 2.92 -7.26
C ASP A 62 -12.72 3.19 -8.73
N ALA A 63 -11.52 3.73 -9.00
CA ALA A 63 -11.05 3.96 -10.37
C ALA A 63 -10.90 2.64 -11.16
N LEU A 64 -10.38 1.59 -10.53
CA LEU A 64 -10.26 0.25 -11.13
C LEU A 64 -11.64 -0.33 -11.45
N SER A 65 -12.58 -0.24 -10.52
CA SER A 65 -13.95 -0.74 -10.67
C SER A 65 -14.73 -0.01 -11.78
N ASN A 66 -14.42 1.27 -12.00
CA ASN A 66 -15.04 2.10 -13.04
C ASN A 66 -14.28 2.08 -14.38
N GLY A 67 -13.11 1.46 -14.47
CA GLY A 67 -12.29 1.41 -15.67
C GLY A 67 -11.66 2.76 -16.06
N ASP A 68 -11.49 3.69 -15.11
CA ASP A 68 -10.89 5.01 -15.34
C ASP A 68 -9.36 4.91 -15.42
N LEU A 69 -8.86 4.64 -16.63
CA LEU A 69 -7.43 4.39 -16.86
C LEU A 69 -6.53 5.59 -16.50
N GLU A 70 -7.01 6.81 -16.70
CA GLU A 70 -6.24 8.01 -16.33
C GLU A 70 -6.06 8.10 -14.82
N LYS A 71 -7.15 7.93 -14.11
CA LYS A 71 -7.17 7.97 -12.65
C LYS A 71 -6.42 6.80 -12.02
N ILE A 72 -6.51 5.60 -12.61
CA ILE A 72 -5.74 4.42 -12.21
C ILE A 72 -4.24 4.72 -12.27
N ARG A 73 -3.75 5.27 -13.39
CA ARG A 73 -2.32 5.62 -13.56
C ARG A 73 -1.86 6.63 -12.51
N GLU A 74 -2.61 7.71 -12.35
CA GLU A 74 -2.32 8.76 -11.35
C GLU A 74 -2.19 8.17 -9.95
N LEU A 75 -3.22 7.44 -9.51
CA LEU A 75 -3.31 6.92 -8.14
C LEU A 75 -2.31 5.80 -7.88
N GLN A 76 -2.08 4.91 -8.85
CA GLN A 76 -1.09 3.84 -8.71
C GLN A 76 0.33 4.41 -8.57
N LEU A 77 0.71 5.42 -9.35
CA LEU A 77 2.00 6.08 -9.22
C LEU A 77 2.12 6.83 -7.88
N LYS A 78 1.03 7.46 -7.42
CA LYS A 78 0.97 8.10 -6.11
C LYS A 78 1.17 7.09 -4.97
N ILE A 79 0.55 5.92 -5.05
CA ILE A 79 0.74 4.82 -4.08
C ILE A 79 2.18 4.32 -4.07
N ILE A 80 2.81 4.14 -5.22
CA ILE A 80 4.22 3.72 -5.30
C ILE A 80 5.12 4.73 -4.59
N LYS A 81 4.89 6.03 -4.80
CA LYS A 81 5.61 7.11 -4.12
C LYS A 81 5.39 7.08 -2.60
N VAL A 82 4.14 6.95 -2.17
CA VAL A 82 3.76 6.84 -0.74
C VAL A 82 4.44 5.64 -0.08
N ARG A 83 4.48 4.50 -0.77
CA ARG A 83 5.14 3.29 -0.27
C ARG A 83 6.65 3.51 -0.07
N GLY A 84 7.28 4.35 -0.88
CA GLY A 84 8.68 4.77 -0.67
C GLY A 84 8.90 5.43 0.68
N TYR A 85 7.97 6.24 1.14
CA TYR A 85 8.05 6.87 2.47
C TYR A 85 7.91 5.85 3.62
N GLN A 86 7.07 4.82 3.45
CA GLN A 86 6.95 3.73 4.42
C GLN A 86 8.20 2.82 4.46
N SER A 87 9.07 2.93 3.47
CA SER A 87 10.26 2.07 3.29
C SER A 87 11.57 2.75 3.66
N ILE A 88 11.55 3.90 4.32
CA ILE A 88 12.74 4.70 4.68
C ILE A 88 13.74 3.92 5.53
N LYS A 89 13.28 2.94 6.29
CA LYS A 89 14.13 2.03 7.08
C LYS A 89 13.73 0.58 6.87
N PRO A 90 14.62 -0.39 7.13
CA PRO A 90 14.30 -1.82 6.97
C PRO A 90 13.11 -2.28 7.83
N LEU A 91 12.69 -1.46 8.79
CA LEU A 91 11.62 -1.77 9.75
C LEU A 91 10.30 -1.05 9.38
N ARG A 92 9.79 -1.33 8.20
CA ARG A 92 8.58 -0.72 7.62
C ARG A 92 7.38 -0.57 8.55
N PRO A 93 6.98 -1.56 9.37
CA PRO A 93 5.84 -1.38 10.24
C PRO A 93 5.99 -0.25 11.24
N ALA A 94 7.21 -0.01 11.75
CA ALA A 94 7.47 1.04 12.72
C ALA A 94 7.23 2.45 12.15
N VAL A 95 7.63 2.70 10.91
CA VAL A 95 7.43 4.00 10.24
C VAL A 95 5.94 4.37 10.12
N SER A 96 5.05 3.38 10.05
CA SER A 96 3.61 3.63 10.00
C SER A 96 3.07 4.28 11.28
N TYR A 97 3.67 4.01 12.45
CA TYR A 97 3.32 4.70 13.70
C TYR A 97 3.64 6.20 13.61
N ASP A 98 4.83 6.52 13.12
CA ASP A 98 5.25 7.92 12.95
C ASP A 98 4.43 8.63 11.87
N LEU A 99 4.11 7.95 10.77
CA LEU A 99 3.24 8.49 9.71
C LEU A 99 1.83 8.78 10.22
N LEU A 100 1.22 7.88 10.97
CA LEU A 100 -0.09 8.09 11.60
C LEU A 100 -0.05 9.28 12.55
N LYS A 101 0.99 9.37 13.38
CA LYS A 101 1.18 10.48 14.30
C LYS A 101 1.35 11.83 13.56
N ILE A 102 2.07 11.84 12.43
CA ILE A 102 2.17 13.02 11.56
C ILE A 102 0.79 13.44 11.02
N LYS A 103 -0.08 12.49 10.72
CA LYS A 103 -1.47 12.72 10.29
C LYS A 103 -2.44 13.03 11.43
N GLY A 104 -1.97 13.09 12.68
CA GLY A 104 -2.78 13.42 13.85
C GLY A 104 -3.41 12.24 14.57
N VAL A 105 -3.05 11.00 14.19
CA VAL A 105 -3.55 9.77 14.84
C VAL A 105 -2.43 9.16 15.68
N ASP A 106 -2.46 9.37 17.00
CA ASP A 106 -1.48 8.78 17.91
C ASP A 106 -1.91 7.36 18.31
N VAL A 107 -1.22 6.37 17.77
CA VAL A 107 -1.40 4.95 18.07
C VAL A 107 -0.31 4.41 19.02
N GLY A 108 0.42 5.31 19.67
CA GLY A 108 1.53 4.96 20.57
C GLY A 108 2.85 4.71 19.86
N VAL A 109 3.60 3.74 20.34
CA VAL A 109 4.95 3.43 19.86
C VAL A 109 5.09 1.95 19.51
N PRO A 110 5.92 1.60 18.52
CA PRO A 110 6.16 0.20 18.18
C PRO A 110 6.87 -0.52 19.34
N ARG A 111 6.56 -1.80 19.51
CA ARG A 111 7.29 -2.68 20.46
C ARG A 111 8.66 -3.03 19.93
N LYS A 112 9.63 -3.25 20.84
CA LYS A 112 10.94 -3.80 20.47
C LYS A 112 10.78 -5.14 19.72
N PRO A 113 11.63 -5.45 18.75
CA PRO A 113 12.87 -4.76 18.35
C PRO A 113 12.68 -3.56 17.43
N TRP A 114 11.44 -3.17 17.12
CA TRP A 114 11.13 -2.01 16.30
C TRP A 114 11.46 -0.71 17.05
N TYR A 115 11.91 0.31 16.33
CA TYR A 115 12.23 1.62 16.91
C TYR A 115 11.53 2.74 16.15
N GLN A 116 11.26 3.82 16.84
CA GLN A 116 10.71 5.05 16.27
C GLN A 116 11.74 5.81 15.44
N LEU A 117 11.26 6.64 14.54
CA LEU A 117 12.08 7.66 13.91
C LEU A 117 12.56 8.70 14.94
N SER A 118 13.78 9.20 14.78
CA SER A 118 14.27 10.34 15.53
C SER A 118 13.45 11.60 15.20
N LYS A 119 13.52 12.61 16.05
CA LYS A 119 12.83 13.90 15.81
C LYS A 119 13.20 14.51 14.46
N LYS A 120 14.47 14.42 14.05
CA LYS A 120 14.96 14.90 12.76
C LYS A 120 14.33 14.11 11.62
N GLU A 121 14.34 12.78 11.66
CA GLU A 121 13.75 11.93 10.64
C GLU A 121 12.23 12.16 10.50
N CYS A 122 11.53 12.37 11.61
CA CYS A 122 10.10 12.73 11.58
C CYS A 122 9.87 14.09 10.92
N SER A 123 10.74 15.10 11.19
CA SER A 123 10.66 16.41 10.57
C SER A 123 10.89 16.32 9.05
N ASP A 124 11.94 15.62 8.64
CA ASP A 124 12.28 15.41 7.22
C ASP A 124 11.16 14.67 6.48
N LEU A 125 10.56 13.66 7.14
CA LEU A 125 9.43 12.92 6.60
C LEU A 125 8.19 13.79 6.44
N ARG A 126 7.88 14.61 7.44
CA ARG A 126 6.75 15.57 7.40
C ARG A 126 6.90 16.56 6.24
N GLU A 127 8.10 17.08 6.04
CA GLU A 127 8.37 18.01 4.93
C GLU A 127 8.19 17.32 3.57
N LYS A 128 8.70 16.09 3.40
CA LYS A 128 8.51 15.29 2.19
C LYS A 128 7.03 15.03 1.89
N LEU A 129 6.23 14.73 2.92
CA LEU A 129 4.78 14.51 2.77
C LEU A 129 4.07 15.80 2.34
N LYS A 130 4.40 16.96 2.94
CA LYS A 130 3.87 18.27 2.52
C LYS A 130 4.21 18.58 1.07
N ASN A 131 5.49 18.45 0.69
CA ASN A 131 5.96 18.71 -0.68
C ASN A 131 5.34 17.76 -1.72
N SER A 132 4.75 16.68 -1.27
CA SER A 132 4.06 15.68 -2.12
C SER A 132 2.55 15.84 -2.13
N GLY A 133 1.99 16.80 -1.38
CA GLY A 133 0.54 16.98 -1.25
C GLY A 133 -0.17 15.80 -0.58
N LEU A 134 0.50 15.13 0.37
CA LEU A 134 -0.05 13.98 1.10
C LEU A 134 -0.56 14.35 2.50
N ILE A 135 -0.20 15.54 2.98
CA ILE A 135 -0.69 16.19 4.20
C ILE A 135 -0.74 17.70 4.01
#